data_c94b71ffcde4437e64cf82c62c116c62
#
_entry.id   c94b71ffcde4437e64cf82c62c116c62
#
_cell.length_a   1.000
_cell.length_b   1.000
_cell.length_c   1.000
_cell.angle_alpha   90.00
_cell.angle_beta   90.00
_cell.angle_gamma   90.00
#
_symmetry.space_group_name_H-M   'P 1'
#
loop_
_entity.id
_entity.type
_entity.pdbx_description
1 polymer ?
#
loop_
_entity_poly.entity_id
_entity_poly.type
_entity_poly.pdbx_seq_one_letter_code
_entity_poly.pdbx_strand_id
1 'polypeptide(L)'
;MKKILLIVLLVSSCTKNVDLVVTNANIYTIDNEFSVMKSMAIKDGKIVEVSKQNLDKFYNSEEILNAEGKTILPGLIDSHCHFYGLGEDQLVVDLRETKSFEEIVDRLIAYNEKNNPSILRGRGWDQNDWKIKDFPDNTLLNKFFKDKIVVLERVDGHAYIVNDYALEKAEITNKTKLQGGTVILKSNKPSGVLIDSPMRLIDNILPDKNLTEKTTA
;
A
#
# COMPACT_ATOMS: atom_id res chain seq x y z
N MET A 1 -26.51 -4.24 81.33
CA MET A 1 -25.37 -3.85 80.47
C MET A 1 -25.51 -4.60 79.12
N LYS A 2 -25.96 -3.90 78.04
CA LYS A 2 -26.10 -4.50 76.72
C LYS A 2 -24.75 -4.40 75.95
N LYS A 3 -24.13 -5.54 75.65
CA LYS A 3 -22.90 -5.58 74.81
C LYS A 3 -23.32 -5.41 73.39
N ILE A 4 -22.93 -4.27 72.76
CA ILE A 4 -23.07 -4.04 71.32
C ILE A 4 -21.91 -4.78 70.64
N LEU A 5 -22.21 -5.83 69.85
CA LEU A 5 -21.27 -6.54 69.01
C LEU A 5 -21.14 -5.76 67.69
N LEU A 6 -20.01 -5.08 67.52
CA LEU A 6 -19.69 -4.34 66.26
C LEU A 6 -19.17 -5.37 65.25
N ILE A 7 -20.00 -5.75 64.30
CA ILE A 7 -19.57 -6.59 63.16
C ILE A 7 -18.91 -5.67 62.14
N VAL A 8 -17.58 -5.71 62.08
CA VAL A 8 -16.81 -5.06 60.99
C VAL A 8 -16.89 -5.95 59.77
N LEU A 9 -17.73 -5.60 58.79
CA LEU A 9 -17.70 -6.23 57.47
C LEU A 9 -16.42 -5.79 56.74
N LEU A 10 -15.45 -6.67 56.69
CA LEU A 10 -14.29 -6.56 55.77
C LEU A 10 -14.78 -6.79 54.35
N VAL A 11 -15.06 -5.67 53.63
CA VAL A 11 -15.29 -5.71 52.18
C VAL A 11 -13.93 -5.95 51.54
N SER A 12 -13.59 -7.20 51.26
CA SER A 12 -12.45 -7.53 50.39
C SER A 12 -12.78 -7.01 48.96
N SER A 13 -12.25 -5.85 48.62
CA SER A 13 -12.25 -5.40 47.25
C SER A 13 -11.34 -6.34 46.45
N CYS A 14 -11.93 -7.34 45.79
CA CYS A 14 -11.21 -8.22 44.90
C CYS A 14 -10.93 -7.44 43.60
N THR A 15 -9.79 -6.75 43.56
CA THR A 15 -9.33 -6.14 42.32
C THR A 15 -8.96 -7.23 41.32
N LYS A 16 -9.54 -7.18 40.13
CA LYS A 16 -9.22 -8.11 39.05
C LYS A 16 -7.90 -7.70 38.42
N ASN A 17 -6.99 -8.65 38.17
CA ASN A 17 -5.74 -8.42 37.49
C ASN A 17 -5.93 -8.46 35.96
N VAL A 18 -5.35 -7.49 35.29
CA VAL A 18 -5.31 -7.37 33.81
C VAL A 18 -3.92 -6.95 33.36
N ASP A 19 -3.63 -7.14 32.08
CA ASP A 19 -2.31 -6.84 31.53
C ASP A 19 -2.19 -5.35 31.23
N LEU A 20 -3.26 -4.76 30.66
CA LEU A 20 -3.28 -3.36 30.23
C LEU A 20 -4.63 -2.72 30.55
N VAL A 21 -4.60 -1.50 31.07
CA VAL A 21 -5.75 -0.60 31.12
C VAL A 21 -5.47 0.62 30.23
N VAL A 22 -6.35 0.87 29.26
CA VAL A 22 -6.33 2.12 28.49
C VAL A 22 -7.31 3.11 29.10
N THR A 23 -6.85 4.32 29.34
CA THR A 23 -7.65 5.43 29.92
C THR A 23 -7.67 6.63 29.00
N ASN A 24 -8.62 7.57 29.28
CA ASN A 24 -8.70 8.85 28.58
C ASN A 24 -8.71 8.70 27.05
N ALA A 25 -9.49 7.75 26.53
CA ALA A 25 -9.66 7.51 25.09
C ALA A 25 -11.06 7.94 24.62
N ASN A 26 -11.24 7.97 23.28
CA ASN A 26 -12.54 7.95 22.62
C ASN A 26 -12.71 6.63 21.90
N ILE A 27 -13.24 5.62 22.61
CA ILE A 27 -13.34 4.23 22.09
C ILE A 27 -14.72 4.06 21.46
N TYR A 28 -14.75 3.94 20.14
CA TYR A 28 -15.97 3.62 19.39
C TYR A 28 -16.14 2.11 19.35
N THR A 29 -17.19 1.61 19.99
CA THR A 29 -17.43 0.16 20.11
C THR A 29 -18.04 -0.43 18.84
N ILE A 30 -18.61 0.43 17.97
CA ILE A 30 -19.33 0.02 16.76
C ILE A 30 -20.45 -0.99 17.07
N ASP A 31 -21.04 -0.86 18.26
CA ASP A 31 -22.28 -1.55 18.60
C ASP A 31 -23.49 -0.91 17.94
N ASN A 32 -24.68 -1.47 18.12
CA ASN A 32 -25.91 -0.98 17.50
C ASN A 32 -26.27 0.46 17.92
N GLU A 33 -25.72 0.96 19.02
CA GLU A 33 -25.95 2.29 19.58
C GLU A 33 -24.82 3.27 19.25
N PHE A 34 -23.77 2.83 18.52
CA PHE A 34 -22.56 3.60 18.26
C PHE A 34 -21.96 4.20 19.54
N SER A 35 -21.89 3.40 20.58
CA SER A 35 -21.42 3.82 21.89
C SER A 35 -19.98 4.30 21.87
N VAL A 36 -19.70 5.39 22.64
CA VAL A 36 -18.35 5.92 22.85
C VAL A 36 -17.97 5.72 24.31
N MET A 37 -16.91 4.93 24.54
CA MET A 37 -16.36 4.63 25.85
C MET A 37 -15.06 5.40 26.10
N LYS A 38 -14.60 5.45 27.36
CA LYS A 38 -13.44 6.23 27.77
C LYS A 38 -12.24 5.39 28.21
N SER A 39 -12.50 4.14 28.57
CA SER A 39 -11.49 3.25 29.10
C SER A 39 -11.78 1.80 28.69
N MET A 40 -10.75 0.98 28.57
CA MET A 40 -10.86 -0.47 28.40
C MET A 40 -9.80 -1.20 29.18
N ALA A 41 -10.14 -2.42 29.64
CA ALA A 41 -9.24 -3.34 30.28
C ALA A 41 -8.99 -4.56 29.36
N ILE A 42 -7.73 -4.98 29.27
CA ILE A 42 -7.26 -6.05 28.39
C ILE A 42 -6.53 -7.09 29.23
N LYS A 43 -6.87 -8.37 29.00
CA LYS A 43 -6.20 -9.51 29.59
C LYS A 43 -6.00 -10.61 28.55
N ASP A 44 -4.81 -11.21 28.52
CA ASP A 44 -4.46 -12.29 27.60
C ASP A 44 -4.81 -11.94 26.13
N GLY A 45 -4.53 -10.68 25.73
CA GLY A 45 -4.82 -10.16 24.37
C GLY A 45 -6.31 -9.96 24.06
N LYS A 46 -7.21 -10.04 25.06
CA LYS A 46 -8.65 -9.85 24.88
C LYS A 46 -9.16 -8.66 25.67
N ILE A 47 -10.08 -7.90 25.09
CA ILE A 47 -10.81 -6.86 25.81
C ILE A 47 -11.78 -7.54 26.78
N VAL A 48 -11.60 -7.31 28.07
CA VAL A 48 -12.45 -7.89 29.13
C VAL A 48 -13.53 -6.92 29.59
N GLU A 49 -13.29 -5.62 29.46
CA GLU A 49 -14.29 -4.58 29.75
C GLU A 49 -14.01 -3.30 28.96
N VAL A 50 -15.08 -2.59 28.56
CA VAL A 50 -15.04 -1.20 28.06
C VAL A 50 -16.01 -0.36 28.91
N SER A 51 -15.64 0.88 29.25
CA SER A 51 -16.40 1.69 30.20
C SER A 51 -16.35 3.18 29.90
N LYS A 52 -17.39 3.90 30.28
CA LYS A 52 -17.39 5.37 30.35
C LYS A 52 -16.59 5.92 31.53
N GLN A 53 -16.30 5.07 32.53
CA GLN A 53 -15.48 5.41 33.71
C GLN A 53 -14.06 4.93 33.49
N ASN A 54 -13.09 5.56 34.17
CA ASN A 54 -11.72 5.07 34.20
C ASN A 54 -11.62 3.74 34.95
N LEU A 55 -11.15 2.71 34.24
CA LEU A 55 -11.03 1.37 34.77
C LEU A 55 -9.76 1.13 35.62
N ASP A 56 -8.78 2.05 35.58
CA ASP A 56 -7.59 2.04 36.42
C ASP A 56 -7.87 1.99 37.94
N LYS A 57 -9.07 2.41 38.35
CA LYS A 57 -9.52 2.34 39.73
C LYS A 57 -10.14 0.99 40.16
N PHE A 58 -10.50 0.17 39.18
CA PHE A 58 -11.23 -1.08 39.36
C PHE A 58 -10.39 -2.31 39.06
N TYR A 59 -9.30 -2.12 38.30
CA TYR A 59 -8.39 -3.18 37.91
C TYR A 59 -6.98 -2.92 38.43
N ASN A 60 -6.30 -3.97 38.84
CA ASN A 60 -4.87 -3.95 39.05
C ASN A 60 -4.21 -4.33 37.71
N SER A 61 -3.47 -3.40 37.10
CA SER A 61 -2.89 -3.57 35.78
C SER A 61 -1.37 -3.49 35.80
N GLU A 62 -0.73 -4.32 34.98
CA GLU A 62 0.72 -4.27 34.78
C GLU A 62 1.12 -2.99 34.05
N GLU A 63 0.25 -2.51 33.14
CA GLU A 63 0.47 -1.31 32.35
C GLU A 63 -0.79 -0.45 32.31
N ILE A 64 -0.63 0.89 32.39
CA ILE A 64 -1.70 1.86 32.20
C ILE A 64 -1.29 2.80 31.06
N LEU A 65 -2.04 2.76 29.94
CA LEU A 65 -1.86 3.62 28.79
C LEU A 65 -2.86 4.79 28.83
N ASN A 66 -2.36 6.01 29.00
CA ASN A 66 -3.16 7.22 28.79
C ASN A 66 -3.23 7.54 27.30
N ALA A 67 -4.40 7.41 26.70
CA ALA A 67 -4.59 7.67 25.26
C ALA A 67 -4.69 9.18 24.90
N GLU A 68 -4.63 10.08 25.88
CA GLU A 68 -4.64 11.55 25.66
C GLU A 68 -5.81 12.04 24.81
N GLY A 69 -6.97 11.43 24.93
CA GLY A 69 -8.16 11.75 24.14
C GLY A 69 -8.16 11.20 22.71
N LYS A 70 -7.16 10.40 22.35
CA LYS A 70 -7.09 9.77 21.01
C LYS A 70 -8.24 8.81 20.76
N THR A 71 -8.57 8.65 19.49
CA THR A 71 -9.62 7.74 19.02
C THR A 71 -9.10 6.33 18.92
N ILE A 72 -9.90 5.37 19.42
CA ILE A 72 -9.68 3.95 19.27
C ILE A 72 -10.89 3.36 18.53
N LEU A 73 -10.61 2.59 17.49
CA LEU A 73 -11.58 1.90 16.65
C LEU A 73 -11.27 0.41 16.63
N PRO A 74 -12.26 -0.47 16.38
CA PRO A 74 -12.00 -1.82 15.93
C PRO A 74 -11.11 -1.81 14.67
N GLY A 75 -10.30 -2.86 14.48
CA GLY A 75 -9.48 -3.00 13.28
C GLY A 75 -10.33 -2.84 12.02
N LEU A 76 -9.85 -2.05 11.07
CA LEU A 76 -10.54 -1.84 9.80
C LEU A 76 -10.49 -3.10 8.94
N ILE A 77 -11.62 -3.40 8.29
CA ILE A 77 -11.74 -4.50 7.33
C ILE A 77 -12.01 -3.88 5.97
N ASP A 78 -11.06 -4.02 5.04
CA ASP A 78 -11.26 -3.67 3.65
C ASP A 78 -11.79 -4.90 2.90
N SER A 79 -13.06 -4.85 2.49
CA SER A 79 -13.72 -5.94 1.79
C SER A 79 -13.40 -5.98 0.29
N HIS A 80 -12.71 -4.98 -0.25
CA HIS A 80 -12.29 -4.91 -1.65
C HIS A 80 -10.90 -4.28 -1.75
N CYS A 81 -9.86 -5.06 -1.50
CA CYS A 81 -8.49 -4.57 -1.60
C CYS A 81 -7.68 -5.35 -2.63
N HIS A 82 -6.74 -4.66 -3.26
CA HIS A 82 -5.75 -5.22 -4.17
C HIS A 82 -4.41 -5.45 -3.45
N PHE A 83 -4.44 -6.13 -2.31
CA PHE A 83 -3.28 -6.30 -1.42
C PHE A 83 -2.06 -6.91 -2.13
N TYR A 84 -2.31 -7.89 -3.01
CA TYR A 84 -1.27 -8.50 -3.84
C TYR A 84 -0.61 -7.48 -4.78
N GLY A 85 -1.43 -6.63 -5.45
CA GLY A 85 -0.92 -5.55 -6.30
C GLY A 85 -0.11 -4.51 -5.53
N LEU A 86 -0.50 -4.22 -4.28
CA LEU A 86 0.29 -3.34 -3.42
C LEU A 86 1.70 -3.91 -3.15
N GLY A 87 1.81 -5.22 -2.91
CA GLY A 87 3.11 -5.88 -2.78
C GLY A 87 3.93 -5.81 -4.07
N GLU A 88 3.29 -5.98 -5.24
CA GLU A 88 3.98 -5.82 -6.53
C GLU A 88 4.48 -4.39 -6.77
N ASP A 89 3.72 -3.37 -6.35
CA ASP A 89 4.11 -1.96 -6.48
C ASP A 89 5.37 -1.62 -5.65
N GLN A 90 5.66 -2.37 -4.58
CA GLN A 90 6.89 -2.18 -3.79
C GLN A 90 8.17 -2.65 -4.54
N LEU A 91 8.01 -3.48 -5.57
CA LEU A 91 9.13 -4.07 -6.33
C LEU A 91 9.46 -3.27 -7.59
N VAL A 92 8.77 -2.16 -7.85
CA VAL A 92 8.93 -1.33 -9.04
C VAL A 92 9.17 0.13 -8.67
N VAL A 93 9.64 0.94 -9.62
CA VAL A 93 9.81 2.37 -9.40
C VAL A 93 8.43 3.05 -9.34
N ASP A 94 8.16 3.77 -8.26
CA ASP A 94 6.95 4.57 -8.13
C ASP A 94 7.04 5.81 -9.04
N LEU A 95 6.14 5.86 -10.02
CA LEU A 95 6.08 6.94 -11.01
C LEU A 95 4.86 7.86 -10.81
N ARG A 96 4.11 7.65 -9.72
CA ARG A 96 2.96 8.51 -9.39
C ARG A 96 3.43 9.92 -9.09
N GLU A 97 2.55 10.87 -9.36
CA GLU A 97 2.75 12.31 -9.11
C GLU A 97 3.91 12.96 -9.89
N THR A 98 4.53 12.25 -10.83
CA THR A 98 5.52 12.85 -11.73
C THR A 98 4.89 13.95 -12.57
N LYS A 99 5.67 15.01 -12.87
CA LYS A 99 5.21 16.21 -13.61
C LYS A 99 5.71 16.25 -15.05
N SER A 100 6.60 15.34 -15.43
CA SER A 100 7.11 15.21 -16.78
C SER A 100 7.71 13.81 -17.01
N PHE A 101 7.99 13.50 -18.27
CA PHE A 101 8.67 12.25 -18.63
C PHE A 101 10.16 12.28 -18.23
N GLU A 102 10.76 13.44 -18.21
CA GLU A 102 12.12 13.65 -17.73
C GLU A 102 12.22 13.26 -16.24
N GLU A 103 11.27 13.67 -15.40
CA GLU A 103 11.25 13.28 -13.98
C GLU A 103 11.13 11.76 -13.80
N ILE A 104 10.37 11.08 -14.66
CA ILE A 104 10.33 9.62 -14.69
C ILE A 104 11.72 9.05 -14.92
N VAL A 105 12.40 9.55 -15.96
CA VAL A 105 13.74 9.07 -16.33
C VAL A 105 14.74 9.31 -15.18
N ASP A 106 14.68 10.43 -14.50
CA ASP A 106 15.52 10.73 -13.34
C ASP A 106 15.29 9.72 -12.19
N ARG A 107 14.02 9.40 -11.89
CA ARG A 107 13.68 8.36 -10.89
C ARG A 107 14.21 6.98 -11.30
N LEU A 108 14.11 6.64 -12.57
CA LEU A 108 14.63 5.38 -13.10
C LEU A 108 16.16 5.29 -13.01
N ILE A 109 16.88 6.37 -13.31
CA ILE A 109 18.34 6.44 -13.21
C ILE A 109 18.74 6.21 -11.74
N ALA A 110 18.16 6.96 -10.80
CA ALA A 110 18.48 6.84 -9.38
C ALA A 110 18.21 5.41 -8.84
N TYR A 111 17.08 4.81 -9.26
CA TYR A 111 16.76 3.45 -8.86
C TYR A 111 17.72 2.43 -9.47
N ASN A 112 18.07 2.60 -10.74
CA ASN A 112 19.00 1.71 -11.44
C ASN A 112 20.42 1.76 -10.86
N GLU A 113 20.90 2.94 -10.50
CA GLU A 113 22.21 3.10 -9.85
C GLU A 113 22.26 2.39 -8.49
N LYS A 114 21.18 2.46 -7.73
CA LYS A 114 21.09 1.83 -6.41
C LYS A 114 20.93 0.31 -6.45
N ASN A 115 20.08 -0.20 -7.34
CA ASN A 115 19.60 -1.58 -7.29
C ASN A 115 20.10 -2.44 -8.45
N ASN A 116 20.53 -1.83 -9.55
CA ASN A 116 20.98 -2.48 -10.79
C ASN A 116 20.14 -3.70 -11.23
N PRO A 117 18.81 -3.57 -11.35
CA PRO A 117 17.95 -4.67 -11.70
C PRO A 117 18.21 -5.14 -13.14
N SER A 118 17.98 -6.43 -13.45
CA SER A 118 18.06 -6.96 -14.82
C SER A 118 16.96 -6.39 -15.75
N ILE A 119 15.81 -6.09 -15.17
CA ILE A 119 14.67 -5.46 -15.84
C ILE A 119 14.23 -4.27 -15.01
N LEU A 120 14.15 -3.11 -15.63
CA LEU A 120 13.75 -1.87 -14.97
C LEU A 120 12.24 -1.68 -15.16
N ARG A 121 11.50 -1.80 -14.08
CA ARG A 121 10.05 -1.63 -14.07
C ARG A 121 9.65 -0.40 -13.28
N GLY A 122 8.61 0.27 -13.75
CA GLY A 122 7.99 1.38 -13.04
C GLY A 122 6.48 1.39 -13.26
N ARG A 123 5.74 1.98 -12.33
CA ARG A 123 4.27 2.07 -12.41
C ARG A 123 3.76 3.40 -11.88
N GLY A 124 2.67 3.86 -12.49
CA GLY A 124 1.89 4.96 -11.94
C GLY A 124 2.03 6.29 -12.69
N TRP A 125 2.71 6.33 -13.85
CA TRP A 125 2.75 7.55 -14.66
C TRP A 125 1.39 7.87 -15.29
N ASP A 126 1.10 9.17 -15.43
CA ASP A 126 -0.03 9.66 -16.19
C ASP A 126 0.35 10.98 -16.89
N GLN A 127 0.37 10.98 -18.22
CA GLN A 127 0.67 12.19 -18.99
C GLN A 127 -0.39 13.30 -18.81
N ASN A 128 -1.59 12.94 -18.32
CA ASN A 128 -2.63 13.94 -18.05
C ASN A 128 -2.27 14.87 -16.88
N ASP A 129 -1.35 14.45 -16.00
CA ASP A 129 -0.83 15.23 -14.87
C ASP A 129 0.33 16.15 -15.28
N TRP A 130 0.81 16.01 -16.54
CA TRP A 130 1.95 16.77 -17.03
C TRP A 130 1.51 18.04 -17.78
N LYS A 131 2.47 18.95 -17.98
CA LYS A 131 2.24 20.15 -18.78
C LYS A 131 1.95 19.81 -20.24
N ILE A 132 2.66 18.83 -20.81
CA ILE A 132 2.43 18.26 -22.15
C ILE A 132 1.66 16.97 -21.96
N LYS A 133 0.42 16.93 -22.44
CA LYS A 133 -0.51 15.80 -22.23
C LYS A 133 -0.46 14.75 -23.34
N ASP A 134 0.42 14.92 -24.30
CA ASP A 134 0.64 13.93 -25.35
C ASP A 134 1.40 12.72 -24.80
N PHE A 135 1.20 11.57 -25.41
CA PHE A 135 2.02 10.41 -25.10
C PHE A 135 3.50 10.70 -25.36
N PRO A 136 4.41 10.39 -24.42
CA PRO A 136 5.83 10.53 -24.65
C PRO A 136 6.32 9.52 -25.67
N ASP A 137 7.52 9.73 -26.21
CA ASP A 137 8.25 8.68 -26.93
C ASP A 137 9.39 8.12 -26.07
N ASN A 138 9.94 7.00 -26.52
CA ASN A 138 10.96 6.28 -25.75
C ASN A 138 12.40 6.79 -25.98
N THR A 139 12.60 7.92 -26.61
CA THR A 139 13.93 8.47 -26.94
C THR A 139 14.84 8.59 -25.70
N LEU A 140 14.28 9.10 -24.59
CA LEU A 140 15.06 9.22 -23.35
C LEU A 140 15.36 7.87 -22.72
N LEU A 141 14.43 6.91 -22.78
CA LEU A 141 14.71 5.55 -22.30
C LEU A 141 15.84 4.90 -23.11
N ASN A 142 15.80 5.04 -24.43
CA ASN A 142 16.83 4.51 -25.32
C ASN A 142 18.21 5.18 -25.11
N LYS A 143 18.23 6.43 -24.67
CA LYS A 143 19.48 7.13 -24.36
C LYS A 143 20.17 6.55 -23.12
N PHE A 144 19.44 6.24 -22.07
CA PHE A 144 19.99 5.85 -20.77
C PHE A 144 20.00 4.34 -20.52
N PHE A 145 19.11 3.57 -21.19
CA PHE A 145 18.92 2.12 -20.91
C PHE A 145 18.92 1.31 -22.22
N LYS A 146 20.08 1.26 -22.90
CA LYS A 146 20.20 0.64 -24.23
C LYS A 146 20.17 -0.90 -24.25
N ASP A 147 20.61 -1.51 -23.19
CA ASP A 147 20.91 -2.95 -23.06
C ASP A 147 20.09 -3.65 -21.96
N LYS A 148 19.07 -2.98 -21.50
CA LYS A 148 18.21 -3.44 -20.40
C LYS A 148 16.74 -3.24 -20.79
N ILE A 149 15.88 -4.20 -20.49
CA ILE A 149 14.44 -4.05 -20.68
C ILE A 149 13.92 -2.99 -19.70
N VAL A 150 13.21 -1.98 -20.23
CA VAL A 150 12.49 -0.98 -19.46
C VAL A 150 11.01 -1.08 -19.78
N VAL A 151 10.18 -1.23 -18.74
CA VAL A 151 8.71 -1.30 -18.87
C VAL A 151 8.07 -0.41 -17.81
N LEU A 152 7.33 0.60 -18.26
CA LEU A 152 6.67 1.57 -17.38
C LEU A 152 5.16 1.52 -17.62
N GLU A 153 4.42 1.08 -16.60
CA GLU A 153 2.98 0.94 -16.64
C GLU A 153 2.28 2.25 -16.24
N ARG A 154 1.29 2.66 -17.03
CA ARG A 154 0.44 3.82 -16.69
C ARG A 154 -0.44 3.51 -15.48
N VAL A 155 -0.85 4.54 -14.76
CA VAL A 155 -1.61 4.44 -13.50
C VAL A 155 -2.88 3.59 -13.62
N ASP A 156 -3.56 3.66 -14.77
CA ASP A 156 -4.80 2.92 -15.05
C ASP A 156 -4.59 1.49 -15.56
N GLY A 157 -3.33 1.06 -15.79
CA GLY A 157 -3.01 -0.27 -16.29
C GLY A 157 -3.29 -0.50 -17.78
N HIS A 158 -3.65 0.52 -18.54
CA HIS A 158 -4.05 0.43 -19.96
C HIS A 158 -2.98 0.87 -20.96
N ALA A 159 -1.80 1.28 -20.50
CA ALA A 159 -0.69 1.60 -21.39
C ALA A 159 0.65 1.23 -20.76
N TYR A 160 1.57 0.75 -21.60
CA TYR A 160 3.00 0.68 -21.31
C TYR A 160 3.74 1.74 -22.14
N ILE A 161 4.85 2.26 -21.58
CA ILE A 161 5.93 2.80 -22.39
C ILE A 161 7.18 1.96 -22.15
N VAL A 162 7.82 1.53 -23.24
CA VAL A 162 8.97 0.62 -23.25
C VAL A 162 10.08 1.17 -24.13
N ASN A 163 11.34 0.79 -23.85
CA ASN A 163 12.46 1.16 -24.70
C ASN A 163 12.57 0.25 -25.98
N ASP A 164 13.44 0.63 -26.90
CA ASP A 164 13.64 -0.11 -28.14
C ASP A 164 14.14 -1.53 -27.89
N TYR A 165 14.97 -1.73 -26.87
CA TYR A 165 15.45 -3.05 -26.48
C TYR A 165 14.30 -3.99 -26.10
N ALA A 166 13.31 -3.50 -25.36
CA ALA A 166 12.11 -4.28 -25.05
C ALA A 166 11.25 -4.56 -26.28
N LEU A 167 11.09 -3.56 -27.18
CA LEU A 167 10.35 -3.72 -28.43
C LEU A 167 10.99 -4.79 -29.33
N GLU A 168 12.33 -4.79 -29.44
CA GLU A 168 13.09 -5.79 -30.21
C GLU A 168 12.91 -7.19 -29.63
N LYS A 169 13.06 -7.36 -28.31
CA LYS A 169 12.87 -8.65 -27.63
C LYS A 169 11.46 -9.21 -27.76
N ALA A 170 10.45 -8.32 -27.83
CA ALA A 170 9.05 -8.68 -28.02
C ALA A 170 8.64 -8.77 -29.51
N GLU A 171 9.58 -8.58 -30.45
CA GLU A 171 9.35 -8.57 -31.91
C GLU A 171 8.27 -7.56 -32.34
N ILE A 172 8.14 -6.43 -31.62
CA ILE A 172 7.16 -5.39 -31.90
C ILE A 172 7.71 -4.43 -32.96
N THR A 173 6.98 -4.30 -34.06
CA THR A 173 7.33 -3.43 -35.21
C THR A 173 6.18 -2.50 -35.57
N ASN A 174 6.40 -1.61 -36.56
CA ASN A 174 5.34 -0.79 -37.13
C ASN A 174 4.23 -1.58 -37.86
N LYS A 175 4.45 -2.87 -38.12
CA LYS A 175 3.47 -3.78 -38.72
C LYS A 175 2.67 -4.58 -37.68
N THR A 176 3.05 -4.51 -36.43
CA THR A 176 2.37 -5.22 -35.33
C THR A 176 0.96 -4.67 -35.16
N LYS A 177 -0.04 -5.52 -35.37
CA LYS A 177 -1.47 -5.18 -35.22
C LYS A 177 -2.14 -6.27 -34.40
N LEU A 178 -2.81 -5.89 -33.33
CA LEU A 178 -3.59 -6.76 -32.47
C LEU A 178 -4.99 -6.17 -32.28
N GLN A 179 -5.99 -7.05 -32.31
CA GLN A 179 -7.34 -6.64 -31.98
C GLN A 179 -7.44 -6.20 -30.51
N GLY A 180 -8.10 -5.09 -30.24
CA GLY A 180 -8.31 -4.60 -28.88
C GLY A 180 -7.12 -3.81 -28.31
N GLY A 181 -6.26 -3.24 -29.16
CA GLY A 181 -5.18 -2.39 -28.70
C GLY A 181 -4.38 -1.76 -29.84
N THR A 182 -3.39 -0.95 -29.48
CA THR A 182 -2.61 -0.18 -30.47
C THR A 182 -1.16 -0.03 -30.09
N VAL A 183 -0.25 -0.19 -31.07
CA VAL A 183 1.14 0.28 -30.99
C VAL A 183 1.17 1.71 -31.52
N ILE A 184 1.49 2.68 -30.66
CA ILE A 184 1.59 4.08 -31.07
C ILE A 184 2.84 4.28 -31.94
N LEU A 185 2.65 4.84 -33.12
CA LEU A 185 3.75 5.09 -34.06
C LEU A 185 4.11 6.59 -34.08
N LYS A 186 5.40 6.89 -34.17
CA LYS A 186 5.95 8.21 -34.45
C LYS A 186 6.91 8.08 -35.65
N SER A 187 6.69 8.86 -36.69
CA SER A 187 7.48 8.78 -37.94
C SER A 187 7.61 7.33 -38.47
N ASN A 188 6.49 6.61 -38.49
CA ASN A 188 6.39 5.21 -38.95
C ASN A 188 7.24 4.20 -38.16
N LYS A 189 7.62 4.51 -36.92
CA LYS A 189 8.32 3.60 -35.98
C LYS A 189 7.51 3.52 -34.69
N PRO A 190 7.54 2.38 -33.97
CA PRO A 190 6.97 2.31 -32.64
C PRO A 190 7.55 3.41 -31.73
N SER A 191 6.70 4.19 -31.09
CA SER A 191 7.14 5.24 -30.16
C SER A 191 7.58 4.71 -28.79
N GLY A 192 7.38 3.42 -28.56
CA GLY A 192 7.51 2.79 -27.25
C GLY A 192 6.18 2.67 -26.50
N VAL A 193 5.14 3.42 -26.92
CA VAL A 193 3.84 3.36 -26.24
C VAL A 193 2.97 2.25 -26.83
N LEU A 194 2.49 1.38 -25.96
CA LEU A 194 1.62 0.23 -26.23
C LEU A 194 0.34 0.39 -25.43
N ILE A 195 -0.81 0.28 -26.09
CA ILE A 195 -2.13 0.42 -25.45
C ILE A 195 -2.85 -0.92 -25.52
N ASP A 196 -3.31 -1.42 -24.36
CA ASP A 196 -4.09 -2.66 -24.18
C ASP A 196 -3.42 -3.92 -24.75
N SER A 197 -4.02 -4.59 -25.75
CA SER A 197 -3.59 -5.92 -26.21
C SER A 197 -2.09 -6.05 -26.57
N PRO A 198 -1.41 -5.07 -27.19
CA PRO A 198 0.04 -5.15 -27.43
C PRO A 198 0.91 -5.25 -26.18
N MET A 199 0.43 -4.82 -25.01
CA MET A 199 1.14 -4.94 -23.73
C MET A 199 1.48 -6.40 -23.43
N ARG A 200 0.61 -7.36 -23.80
CA ARG A 200 0.84 -8.80 -23.61
C ARG A 200 2.11 -9.32 -24.30
N LEU A 201 2.54 -8.70 -25.40
CA LEU A 201 3.79 -9.09 -26.08
C LEU A 201 5.01 -8.78 -25.19
N ILE A 202 4.94 -7.70 -24.42
CA ILE A 202 5.96 -7.37 -23.42
C ILE A 202 5.86 -8.35 -22.25
N ASP A 203 4.65 -8.61 -21.73
CA ASP A 203 4.46 -9.53 -20.60
C ASP A 203 5.05 -10.93 -20.91
N ASN A 204 4.92 -11.41 -22.16
CA ASN A 204 5.44 -12.70 -22.58
C ASN A 204 6.97 -12.83 -22.54
N ILE A 205 7.69 -11.71 -22.61
CA ILE A 205 9.18 -11.71 -22.52
C ILE A 205 9.69 -11.44 -21.11
N LEU A 206 8.79 -11.09 -20.19
CA LEU A 206 9.14 -10.85 -18.79
C LEU A 206 9.14 -12.18 -18.03
N PRO A 207 10.11 -12.42 -17.13
CA PRO A 207 10.09 -13.60 -16.29
C PRO A 207 8.85 -13.59 -15.39
N ASP A 208 8.34 -14.77 -15.08
CA ASP A 208 7.31 -14.94 -14.08
C ASP A 208 7.78 -14.35 -12.75
N LYS A 209 6.94 -13.53 -12.14
CA LYS A 209 7.23 -12.97 -10.81
C LYS A 209 7.30 -14.12 -9.80
N ASN A 210 8.40 -14.23 -9.09
CA ASN A 210 8.55 -15.22 -8.02
C ASN A 210 7.57 -14.89 -6.89
N LEU A 211 6.79 -15.89 -6.45
CA LEU A 211 5.81 -15.73 -5.37
C LEU A 211 6.47 -15.24 -4.07
N THR A 212 7.70 -15.67 -3.78
CA THR A 212 8.45 -15.24 -2.60
C THR A 212 8.76 -13.75 -2.63
N GLU A 213 9.16 -13.20 -3.79
CA GLU A 213 9.41 -11.76 -3.93
C GLU A 213 8.13 -10.95 -3.72
N LYS A 214 6.99 -11.47 -4.17
CA LYS A 214 5.68 -10.81 -4.03
C LYS A 214 5.12 -10.82 -2.61
N THR A 215 5.51 -11.79 -1.78
CA THR A 215 4.99 -11.95 -0.41
C THR A 215 5.90 -11.35 0.66
N THR A 216 7.12 -10.98 0.31
CA THR A 216 8.10 -10.37 1.23
C THR A 216 8.26 -8.86 1.05
N ALA A 217 7.62 -8.26 0.05
CA ALA A 217 7.53 -6.82 -0.16
C ALA A 217 6.35 -6.25 0.61
#